data_fab81136d354257eeb195283a41b61e4
#
_entry.id   fab81136d354257eeb195283a41b61e4
#
_cell.length_a   1.000
_cell.length_b   1.000
_cell.length_c   1.000
_cell.angle_alpha   90.00
_cell.angle_beta   90.00
_cell.angle_gamma   90.00
#
_symmetry.space_group_name_H-M   'P 1'
#
loop_
_entity.id
_entity.type
_entity.pdbx_description
1 polymer ?
#
loop_
_entity_poly.entity_id
_entity_poly.type
_entity_poly.pdbx_seq_one_letter_code
_entity_poly.pdbx_strand_id
1 'polypeptide(L)'
;MTQAVCVSVSELCLPVPWGEIRGKVWGPDHGRPVLCLHGWADNCGSFNTLIPLLPKECRYVAVDLVGHGLSSHRPPGAFYSSPAYVADVRRVADALQLKKFTLIGHSMGADIGAMFSALYPEMVEALVLLDAFGFLPTDSTEISKVMRQGIEEMLRFEKKTEEKRRVYTYEKAVERLLAANPTLSEDSVNILLERGLVRVEGAGFVFSRDLRVNFKNPVRISLEQSLEMQSRIRASILVVLSESGFERIFSEPAQKKFGSTLLQCFRDRNHTVVTVAGDHHVHLNNPEVVAPFVSDFLLTKVLSQPEDRKHKKTSNL
;
A
#
# COMPACT_ATOMS: atom_id res chain seq x y z
N MET A 1 -3.76 -11.94 35.09
CA MET A 1 -4.62 -12.18 33.91
C MET A 1 -4.88 -10.83 33.26
N THR A 2 -4.07 -10.44 32.30
CA THR A 2 -4.26 -9.23 31.50
C THR A 2 -5.37 -9.52 30.50
N GLN A 3 -6.52 -8.89 30.67
CA GLN A 3 -7.58 -8.90 29.65
C GLN A 3 -6.98 -8.43 28.33
N ALA A 4 -7.02 -9.30 27.33
CA ALA A 4 -6.74 -8.90 25.94
C ALA A 4 -7.77 -7.82 25.58
N VAL A 5 -7.33 -6.57 25.49
CA VAL A 5 -8.16 -5.49 25.00
C VAL A 5 -8.38 -5.79 23.52
N CYS A 6 -9.56 -6.25 23.19
CA CYS A 6 -9.98 -6.48 21.81
C CYS A 6 -9.93 -5.12 21.09
N VAL A 7 -8.97 -4.95 20.19
CA VAL A 7 -8.88 -3.73 19.38
C VAL A 7 -10.10 -3.76 18.45
N SER A 8 -11.05 -2.85 18.67
CA SER A 8 -12.23 -2.76 17.82
C SER A 8 -11.83 -2.43 16.39
N VAL A 9 -12.31 -3.21 15.44
CA VAL A 9 -12.14 -3.00 13.99
C VAL A 9 -13.47 -2.58 13.40
N SER A 10 -13.49 -1.51 12.62
CA SER A 10 -14.69 -1.07 11.90
C SER A 10 -14.43 -0.97 10.40
N GLU A 11 -15.48 -1.18 9.61
CA GLU A 11 -15.41 -0.96 8.16
C GLU A 11 -15.43 0.53 7.84
N LEU A 12 -14.66 0.90 6.82
CA LEU A 12 -14.61 2.24 6.25
C LEU A 12 -15.26 2.24 4.87
N CYS A 13 -16.05 3.27 4.60
CA CYS A 13 -16.61 3.55 3.28
C CYS A 13 -16.51 5.05 3.01
N LEU A 14 -15.75 5.44 1.99
CA LEU A 14 -15.57 6.83 1.58
C LEU A 14 -16.08 7.01 0.14
N PRO A 15 -17.03 7.90 -0.10
CA PRO A 15 -17.53 8.15 -1.45
C PRO A 15 -16.48 8.85 -2.31
N VAL A 16 -16.40 8.45 -3.57
CA VAL A 16 -15.59 9.08 -4.63
C VAL A 16 -16.47 9.28 -5.86
N PRO A 17 -16.11 10.15 -6.83
CA PRO A 17 -16.98 10.47 -7.96
C PRO A 17 -17.43 9.28 -8.82
N TRP A 18 -16.73 8.15 -8.76
CA TRP A 18 -17.03 6.94 -9.54
C TRP A 18 -17.43 5.73 -8.68
N GLY A 19 -17.67 5.91 -7.40
CA GLY A 19 -18.06 4.85 -6.47
C GLY A 19 -17.60 5.09 -5.05
N GLU A 20 -16.85 4.15 -4.46
CA GLU A 20 -16.39 4.24 -3.07
C GLU A 20 -14.99 3.64 -2.89
N ILE A 21 -14.25 4.17 -1.91
CA ILE A 21 -13.03 3.57 -1.36
C ILE A 21 -13.40 2.91 -0.05
N ARG A 22 -13.11 1.62 0.07
CA ARG A 22 -13.39 0.80 1.24
C ARG A 22 -12.12 0.58 2.05
N GLY A 23 -12.27 0.16 3.30
CA GLY A 23 -11.13 -0.14 4.16
C GLY A 23 -11.56 -0.57 5.55
N LYS A 24 -10.57 -0.65 6.44
CA LYS A 24 -10.76 -0.98 7.86
C LYS A 24 -10.10 0.08 8.73
N VAL A 25 -10.65 0.30 9.92
CA VAL A 25 -10.13 1.24 10.92
C VAL A 25 -9.90 0.53 12.24
N TRP A 26 -8.74 0.74 12.86
CA TRP A 26 -8.38 0.26 14.19
C TRP A 26 -7.95 1.43 15.09
N GLY A 27 -8.17 1.27 16.38
CA GLY A 27 -7.75 2.23 17.40
C GLY A 27 -8.77 3.34 17.66
N PRO A 28 -8.45 4.26 18.57
CA PRO A 28 -9.37 5.29 19.03
C PRO A 28 -9.51 6.43 18.00
N ASP A 29 -10.68 7.08 17.98
CA ASP A 29 -10.96 8.18 17.05
C ASP A 29 -10.02 9.37 17.18
N HIS A 30 -9.49 9.59 18.39
CA HIS A 30 -8.54 10.65 18.71
C HIS A 30 -7.08 10.22 18.57
N GLY A 31 -6.81 8.97 18.14
CA GLY A 31 -5.45 8.45 17.96
C GLY A 31 -4.68 9.17 16.86
N ARG A 32 -3.34 9.14 16.94
CA ARG A 32 -2.47 9.68 15.89
C ARG A 32 -2.76 8.97 14.57
N PRO A 33 -3.09 9.69 13.51
CA PRO A 33 -3.54 9.08 12.27
C PRO A 33 -2.40 8.39 11.51
N VAL A 34 -2.63 7.13 11.17
CA VAL A 34 -1.74 6.30 10.36
C VAL A 34 -2.54 5.72 9.21
N LEU A 35 -2.17 6.05 7.98
CA LEU A 35 -2.79 5.52 6.78
C LEU A 35 -1.94 4.38 6.21
N CYS A 36 -2.55 3.20 6.01
CA CYS A 36 -1.88 1.99 5.55
C CYS A 36 -2.28 1.66 4.12
N LEU A 37 -1.30 1.42 3.25
CA LEU A 37 -1.45 1.17 1.81
C LEU A 37 -0.85 -0.19 1.46
N HIS A 38 -1.68 -1.10 0.93
CA HIS A 38 -1.30 -2.48 0.61
C HIS A 38 -0.53 -2.62 -0.71
N GLY A 39 0.05 -3.80 -0.94
CA GLY A 39 0.77 -4.17 -2.15
C GLY A 39 -0.11 -4.44 -3.38
N TRP A 40 0.54 -4.60 -4.53
CA TRP A 40 -0.16 -4.98 -5.76
C TRP A 40 -0.89 -6.31 -5.60
N ALA A 41 -2.14 -6.33 -6.04
CA ALA A 41 -3.03 -7.49 -5.99
C ALA A 41 -3.49 -7.92 -4.58
N ASP A 42 -3.10 -7.22 -3.52
CA ASP A 42 -3.57 -7.42 -2.15
C ASP A 42 -4.85 -6.61 -1.84
N ASN A 43 -5.11 -6.39 -0.59
CA ASN A 43 -6.14 -5.51 -0.04
C ASN A 43 -5.78 -5.10 1.39
N CYS A 44 -6.60 -4.27 2.04
CA CYS A 44 -6.32 -3.78 3.40
C CYS A 44 -6.19 -4.89 4.45
N GLY A 45 -6.69 -6.09 4.17
CA GLY A 45 -6.52 -7.28 5.01
C GLY A 45 -5.05 -7.64 5.23
N SER A 46 -4.14 -7.25 4.35
CA SER A 46 -2.70 -7.51 4.53
C SER A 46 -2.11 -6.91 5.80
N PHE A 47 -2.81 -5.96 6.44
CA PHE A 47 -2.42 -5.35 7.72
C PHE A 47 -3.11 -5.96 8.93
N ASN A 48 -4.01 -6.93 8.76
CA ASN A 48 -4.80 -7.51 9.85
C ASN A 48 -3.96 -8.12 10.98
N THR A 49 -2.79 -8.65 10.65
CA THR A 49 -1.88 -9.29 11.60
C THR A 49 -0.88 -8.32 12.23
N LEU A 50 -0.44 -7.31 11.49
CA LEU A 50 0.56 -6.34 11.95
C LEU A 50 -0.05 -5.29 12.89
N ILE A 51 -1.16 -4.64 12.51
CA ILE A 51 -1.75 -3.52 13.27
C ILE A 51 -2.03 -3.85 14.73
N PRO A 52 -2.56 -5.03 15.09
CA PRO A 52 -2.78 -5.39 16.48
C PRO A 52 -1.54 -5.39 17.37
N LEU A 53 -0.34 -5.48 16.78
CA LEU A 53 0.96 -5.47 17.46
C LEU A 53 1.58 -4.07 17.58
N LEU A 54 0.99 -3.07 16.93
CA LEU A 54 1.49 -1.70 16.90
C LEU A 54 0.90 -0.84 18.05
N PRO A 55 1.47 0.37 18.32
CA PRO A 55 1.01 1.25 19.40
C PRO A 55 -0.49 1.57 19.33
N LYS A 56 -1.17 1.42 20.44
CA LYS A 56 -2.64 1.59 20.57
C LYS A 56 -3.08 3.06 20.61
N GLU A 57 -2.14 3.98 20.76
CA GLU A 57 -2.34 5.42 20.74
C GLU A 57 -2.55 5.95 19.31
N CYS A 58 -2.32 5.12 18.33
CA CYS A 58 -2.54 5.45 16.92
C CYS A 58 -3.94 5.01 16.45
N ARG A 59 -4.47 5.74 15.49
CA ARG A 59 -5.63 5.36 14.70
C ARG A 59 -5.16 4.90 13.32
N TYR A 60 -5.25 3.61 13.07
CA TYR A 60 -4.84 3.02 11.79
C TYR A 60 -6.02 2.95 10.83
N VAL A 61 -5.82 3.46 9.64
CA VAL A 61 -6.78 3.38 8.54
C VAL A 61 -6.11 2.62 7.41
N ALA A 62 -6.51 1.39 7.14
CA ALA A 62 -6.03 0.63 6.00
C ALA A 62 -7.10 0.62 4.91
N VAL A 63 -6.77 1.12 3.73
CA VAL A 63 -7.69 1.21 2.59
C VAL A 63 -7.44 0.11 1.58
N ASP A 64 -8.51 -0.39 0.96
CA ASP A 64 -8.40 -1.10 -0.30
C ASP A 64 -8.14 -0.06 -1.39
N LEU A 65 -6.98 -0.11 -2.01
CA LEU A 65 -6.65 0.77 -3.14
C LEU A 65 -7.66 0.58 -4.27
N VAL A 66 -7.98 1.64 -5.00
CA VAL A 66 -8.94 1.61 -6.11
C VAL A 66 -8.61 0.45 -7.07
N GLY A 67 -9.62 -0.34 -7.42
CA GLY A 67 -9.46 -1.56 -8.23
C GLY A 67 -9.05 -2.81 -7.45
N HIS A 68 -8.96 -2.75 -6.13
CA HIS A 68 -8.61 -3.87 -5.24
C HIS A 68 -9.64 -4.04 -4.13
N GLY A 69 -9.66 -5.22 -3.53
CA GLY A 69 -10.51 -5.53 -2.39
C GLY A 69 -11.98 -5.22 -2.65
N LEU A 70 -12.58 -4.43 -1.77
CA LEU A 70 -13.99 -4.00 -1.87
C LEU A 70 -14.13 -2.57 -2.43
N SER A 71 -13.04 -1.91 -2.79
CA SER A 71 -13.08 -0.58 -3.42
C SER A 71 -13.54 -0.66 -4.86
N SER A 72 -14.21 0.40 -5.32
CA SER A 72 -14.69 0.53 -6.70
C SER A 72 -13.53 0.49 -7.70
N HIS A 73 -13.84 0.01 -8.91
CA HIS A 73 -12.92 0.05 -10.04
C HIS A 73 -12.90 1.45 -10.67
N ARG A 74 -11.82 1.79 -11.38
CA ARG A 74 -11.78 3.00 -12.20
C ARG A 74 -12.77 2.94 -13.35
N PRO A 75 -13.27 4.08 -13.82
CA PRO A 75 -14.09 4.13 -15.03
C PRO A 75 -13.40 3.45 -16.23
N PRO A 76 -14.17 2.98 -17.22
CA PRO A 76 -13.61 2.49 -18.49
C PRO A 76 -12.63 3.50 -19.10
N GLY A 77 -11.55 3.02 -19.73
CA GLY A 77 -10.51 3.85 -20.35
C GLY A 77 -9.50 4.47 -19.36
N ALA A 78 -9.73 4.41 -18.05
CA ALA A 78 -8.79 4.96 -17.07
C ALA A 78 -7.71 3.95 -16.69
N PHE A 79 -6.44 4.39 -16.74
CA PHE A 79 -5.30 3.60 -16.30
C PHE A 79 -5.16 3.57 -14.77
N TYR A 80 -4.58 2.48 -14.25
CA TYR A 80 -4.05 2.39 -12.91
C TYR A 80 -2.60 2.83 -12.91
N SER A 81 -2.34 4.04 -12.40
CA SER A 81 -0.99 4.62 -12.37
C SER A 81 -0.66 5.16 -10.99
N SER A 82 0.63 5.25 -10.65
CA SER A 82 1.07 5.75 -9.36
C SER A 82 0.54 7.15 -9.05
N PRO A 83 0.56 8.15 -9.98
CA PRO A 83 -0.05 9.45 -9.71
C PRO A 83 -1.57 9.39 -9.50
N ALA A 84 -2.26 8.47 -10.18
CA ALA A 84 -3.69 8.30 -9.97
C ALA A 84 -4.01 7.72 -8.58
N TYR A 85 -3.20 6.77 -8.08
CA TYR A 85 -3.30 6.29 -6.71
C TYR A 85 -2.94 7.37 -5.68
N VAL A 86 -1.94 8.21 -5.94
CA VAL A 86 -1.62 9.37 -5.08
C VAL A 86 -2.83 10.31 -4.96
N ALA A 87 -3.53 10.57 -6.06
CA ALA A 87 -4.77 11.35 -6.02
C ALA A 87 -5.87 10.67 -5.17
N ASP A 88 -5.95 9.33 -5.19
CA ASP A 88 -6.90 8.59 -4.35
C ASP A 88 -6.51 8.70 -2.87
N VAL A 89 -5.23 8.56 -2.52
CA VAL A 89 -4.73 8.79 -1.15
C VAL A 89 -5.05 10.22 -0.69
N ARG A 90 -4.92 11.22 -1.56
CA ARG A 90 -5.31 12.60 -1.25
C ARG A 90 -6.81 12.72 -0.96
N ARG A 91 -7.68 12.07 -1.73
CA ARG A 91 -9.13 12.02 -1.48
C ARG A 91 -9.45 11.39 -0.13
N VAL A 92 -8.77 10.28 0.21
CA VAL A 92 -8.90 9.64 1.53
C VAL A 92 -8.50 10.59 2.64
N ALA A 93 -7.35 11.26 2.52
CA ALA A 93 -6.87 12.23 3.50
C ALA A 93 -7.85 13.40 3.68
N ASP A 94 -8.39 13.93 2.59
CA ASP A 94 -9.38 15.04 2.63
C ASP A 94 -10.70 14.59 3.27
N ALA A 95 -11.23 13.41 2.89
CA ALA A 95 -12.46 12.87 3.44
C ALA A 95 -12.36 12.58 4.96
N LEU A 96 -11.19 12.15 5.42
CA LEU A 96 -10.90 11.90 6.82
C LEU A 96 -10.36 13.15 7.56
N GLN A 97 -10.27 14.28 6.89
CA GLN A 97 -9.74 15.56 7.40
C GLN A 97 -8.32 15.45 7.99
N LEU A 98 -7.49 14.58 7.41
CA LEU A 98 -6.11 14.36 7.83
C LEU A 98 -5.23 15.51 7.33
N LYS A 99 -4.81 16.39 8.23
CA LYS A 99 -3.88 17.49 7.91
C LYS A 99 -2.42 17.04 7.94
N LYS A 100 -2.09 16.19 8.90
CA LYS A 100 -0.76 15.61 9.07
C LYS A 100 -0.92 14.18 9.60
N PHE A 101 -0.25 13.23 8.97
CA PHE A 101 -0.41 11.80 9.29
C PHE A 101 0.85 11.00 8.95
N THR A 102 0.91 9.78 9.45
CA THR A 102 1.92 8.79 9.09
C THR A 102 1.42 7.91 7.96
N LEU A 103 2.31 7.52 7.05
CA LEU A 103 2.05 6.52 6.02
C LEU A 103 2.81 5.23 6.34
N ILE A 104 2.13 4.09 6.23
CA ILE A 104 2.74 2.76 6.20
C ILE A 104 2.34 2.13 4.87
N GLY A 105 3.31 1.82 4.02
CA GLY A 105 3.07 1.21 2.73
C GLY A 105 3.81 -0.11 2.58
N HIS A 106 3.17 -1.10 1.97
CA HIS A 106 3.79 -2.35 1.56
C HIS A 106 3.93 -2.39 0.04
N SER A 107 5.12 -2.75 -0.48
CA SER A 107 5.35 -2.96 -1.91
C SER A 107 4.83 -1.77 -2.75
N MET A 108 3.89 -1.97 -3.67
CA MET A 108 3.24 -0.90 -4.44
C MET A 108 2.66 0.22 -3.54
N GLY A 109 2.09 -0.11 -2.38
CA GLY A 109 1.59 0.88 -1.42
C GLY A 109 2.70 1.74 -0.83
N ALA A 110 3.91 1.20 -0.68
CA ALA A 110 5.10 1.95 -0.28
C ALA A 110 5.56 2.94 -1.37
N ASP A 111 5.51 2.52 -2.64
CA ASP A 111 5.82 3.38 -3.78
C ASP A 111 4.85 4.56 -3.86
N ILE A 112 3.54 4.28 -3.68
CA ILE A 112 2.48 5.30 -3.63
C ILE A 112 2.70 6.25 -2.44
N GLY A 113 3.00 5.71 -1.25
CA GLY A 113 3.27 6.47 -0.04
C GLY A 113 4.51 7.38 -0.18
N ALA A 114 5.58 6.87 -0.79
CA ALA A 114 6.78 7.66 -1.07
C ALA A 114 6.49 8.79 -2.07
N MET A 115 5.76 8.49 -3.15
CA MET A 115 5.36 9.52 -4.12
C MET A 115 4.44 10.56 -3.48
N PHE A 116 3.46 10.16 -2.68
CA PHE A 116 2.61 11.08 -1.93
C PHE A 116 3.44 11.98 -1.01
N SER A 117 4.38 11.41 -0.26
CA SER A 117 5.25 12.14 0.66
C SER A 117 6.16 13.16 -0.04
N ALA A 118 6.55 12.88 -1.28
CA ALA A 118 7.31 13.82 -2.11
C ALA A 118 6.45 14.98 -2.64
N LEU A 119 5.19 14.71 -2.99
CA LEU A 119 4.27 15.70 -3.56
C LEU A 119 3.55 16.55 -2.49
N TYR A 120 3.33 16.00 -1.30
CA TYR A 120 2.66 16.65 -0.15
C TYR A 120 3.50 16.54 1.11
N PRO A 121 4.75 17.06 1.12
CA PRO A 121 5.68 16.88 2.23
C PRO A 121 5.20 17.53 3.55
N GLU A 122 4.27 18.47 3.49
CA GLU A 122 3.66 19.10 4.66
C GLU A 122 2.62 18.21 5.35
N MET A 123 2.07 17.22 4.63
CA MET A 123 1.03 16.33 5.16
C MET A 123 1.58 15.05 5.81
N VAL A 124 2.83 14.69 5.55
CA VAL A 124 3.42 13.42 6.02
C VAL A 124 4.49 13.69 7.07
N GLU A 125 4.26 13.22 8.30
CA GLU A 125 5.22 13.36 9.39
C GLU A 125 6.22 12.20 9.46
N ALA A 126 5.77 10.99 9.10
CA ALA A 126 6.58 9.78 9.09
C ALA A 126 6.12 8.83 7.98
N LEU A 127 7.07 8.09 7.42
CA LEU A 127 6.84 7.13 6.33
C LEU A 127 7.51 5.80 6.65
N VAL A 128 6.75 4.72 6.63
CA VAL A 128 7.25 3.34 6.77
C VAL A 128 7.10 2.63 5.43
N LEU A 129 8.20 2.12 4.90
CA LEU A 129 8.27 1.34 3.67
C LEU A 129 8.51 -0.13 4.05
N LEU A 130 7.52 -0.99 3.82
CA LEU A 130 7.60 -2.42 4.08
C LEU A 130 7.95 -3.14 2.79
N ASP A 131 9.13 -3.73 2.77
CA ASP A 131 9.72 -4.49 1.67
C ASP A 131 9.63 -3.78 0.31
N ALA A 132 10.08 -2.52 0.28
CA ALA A 132 10.10 -1.65 -0.88
C ALA A 132 11.17 -0.56 -0.75
N PHE A 133 11.50 0.08 -1.87
CA PHE A 133 12.53 1.13 -1.97
C PHE A 133 11.96 2.52 -2.28
N GLY A 134 10.65 2.71 -2.18
CA GLY A 134 9.94 3.85 -2.74
C GLY A 134 9.63 3.62 -4.23
N PHE A 135 9.29 4.65 -4.97
CA PHE A 135 8.88 4.47 -6.37
C PHE A 135 10.06 4.09 -7.26
N LEU A 136 9.91 2.90 -7.87
CA LEU A 136 10.93 2.28 -8.69
C LEU A 136 11.05 2.96 -10.05
N PRO A 137 12.28 3.31 -10.46
CA PRO A 137 12.53 3.83 -11.79
C PRO A 137 12.43 2.75 -12.85
N THR A 138 12.19 3.19 -14.07
CA THR A 138 12.36 2.38 -15.28
C THR A 138 13.66 2.80 -15.97
N ASP A 139 14.40 1.85 -16.52
CA ASP A 139 15.55 2.17 -17.34
C ASP A 139 15.13 3.12 -18.48
N SER A 140 15.88 4.21 -18.65
CA SER A 140 15.54 5.25 -19.64
C SER A 140 15.44 4.72 -21.06
N THR A 141 16.18 3.66 -21.38
CA THR A 141 16.14 2.99 -22.70
C THR A 141 14.89 2.14 -22.90
N GLU A 142 14.23 1.70 -21.80
CA GLU A 142 13.05 0.85 -21.85
C GLU A 142 11.73 1.64 -21.65
N ILE A 143 11.80 2.92 -21.25
CA ILE A 143 10.59 3.73 -20.95
C ILE A 143 9.58 3.69 -22.07
N SER A 144 9.97 3.99 -23.31
CA SER A 144 9.06 4.06 -24.44
C SER A 144 8.39 2.72 -24.76
N LYS A 145 9.15 1.62 -24.64
CA LYS A 145 8.66 0.26 -24.86
C LYS A 145 7.62 -0.14 -23.80
N VAL A 146 7.92 0.13 -22.52
CA VAL A 146 7.01 -0.21 -21.42
C VAL A 146 5.74 0.65 -21.46
N MET A 147 5.84 1.94 -21.80
CA MET A 147 4.69 2.81 -21.99
C MET A 147 3.79 2.32 -23.12
N ARG A 148 4.37 1.99 -24.29
CA ARG A 148 3.64 1.43 -25.42
C ARG A 148 2.95 0.12 -25.05
N GLN A 149 3.63 -0.77 -24.33
CA GLN A 149 3.04 -2.03 -23.87
C GLN A 149 1.78 -1.78 -23.04
N GLY A 150 1.83 -0.88 -22.04
CA GLY A 150 0.67 -0.57 -21.20
C GLY A 150 -0.50 0.00 -21.99
N ILE A 151 -0.24 0.87 -22.97
CA ILE A 151 -1.28 1.42 -23.86
C ILE A 151 -1.91 0.29 -24.70
N GLU A 152 -1.10 -0.55 -25.32
CA GLU A 152 -1.58 -1.66 -26.15
C GLU A 152 -2.36 -2.72 -25.32
N GLU A 153 -1.99 -2.93 -24.05
CA GLU A 153 -2.73 -3.82 -23.14
C GLU A 153 -4.13 -3.26 -22.86
N MET A 154 -4.25 -1.96 -22.59
CA MET A 154 -5.53 -1.28 -22.39
C MET A 154 -6.41 -1.37 -23.64
N LEU A 155 -5.88 -0.97 -24.81
CA LEU A 155 -6.65 -0.98 -26.06
C LEU A 155 -7.10 -2.38 -26.48
N ARG A 156 -6.30 -3.41 -26.18
CA ARG A 156 -6.73 -4.81 -26.38
C ARG A 156 -7.82 -5.25 -25.42
N PHE A 157 -7.75 -4.78 -24.17
CA PHE A 157 -8.78 -5.07 -23.17
C PHE A 157 -10.12 -4.43 -23.55
N GLU A 158 -10.12 -3.18 -24.01
CA GLU A 158 -11.32 -2.45 -24.42
C GLU A 158 -12.03 -3.07 -25.64
N LYS A 159 -11.29 -3.77 -26.51
CA LYS A 159 -11.86 -4.48 -27.67
C LYS A 159 -12.57 -5.78 -27.31
N LYS A 160 -12.39 -6.30 -26.11
CA LYS A 160 -13.07 -7.51 -25.64
C LYS A 160 -14.49 -7.15 -25.18
N THR A 161 -15.49 -7.44 -25.97
CA THR A 161 -16.89 -7.10 -25.75
C THR A 161 -17.54 -7.82 -24.57
N GLU A 162 -17.04 -8.98 -24.16
CA GLU A 162 -17.46 -9.71 -22.98
C GLU A 162 -16.28 -10.42 -22.32
N GLU A 163 -15.81 -9.89 -21.21
CA GLU A 163 -14.87 -10.61 -20.37
C GLU A 163 -15.66 -11.43 -19.34
N LYS A 164 -15.91 -12.70 -19.66
CA LYS A 164 -16.43 -13.65 -18.66
C LYS A 164 -15.38 -13.82 -17.58
N ARG A 165 -15.63 -13.18 -16.42
CA ARG A 165 -14.79 -13.41 -15.24
C ARG A 165 -14.79 -14.89 -14.92
N ARG A 166 -13.60 -15.48 -14.77
CA ARG A 166 -13.48 -16.89 -14.43
C ARG A 166 -14.01 -17.12 -13.02
N VAL A 167 -14.96 -18.03 -12.90
CA VAL A 167 -15.56 -18.46 -11.63
C VAL A 167 -14.71 -19.59 -11.03
N TYR A 168 -14.52 -19.56 -9.73
CA TYR A 168 -13.74 -20.51 -8.96
C TYR A 168 -14.57 -21.08 -7.81
N THR A 169 -14.25 -22.31 -7.37
CA THR A 169 -14.55 -22.71 -6.00
C THR A 169 -13.61 -21.99 -5.05
N TYR A 170 -13.91 -21.98 -3.75
CA TYR A 170 -13.02 -21.37 -2.76
C TYR A 170 -11.62 -22.01 -2.77
N GLU A 171 -11.56 -23.33 -2.80
CA GLU A 171 -10.32 -24.12 -2.84
C GLU A 171 -9.48 -23.78 -4.07
N LYS A 172 -10.10 -23.63 -5.24
CA LYS A 172 -9.41 -23.21 -6.47
C LYS A 172 -8.92 -21.77 -6.39
N ALA A 173 -9.61 -20.90 -5.68
CA ALA A 173 -9.14 -19.53 -5.43
C ALA A 173 -7.92 -19.52 -4.51
N VAL A 174 -7.92 -20.35 -3.45
CA VAL A 174 -6.77 -20.57 -2.56
C VAL A 174 -5.55 -21.07 -3.35
N GLU A 175 -5.71 -22.17 -4.12
CA GLU A 175 -4.65 -22.73 -4.96
C GLU A 175 -4.05 -21.67 -5.91
N ARG A 176 -4.91 -20.86 -6.52
CA ARG A 176 -4.49 -19.81 -7.46
C ARG A 176 -3.70 -18.69 -6.78
N LEU A 177 -4.12 -18.27 -5.58
CA LEU A 177 -3.40 -17.24 -4.84
C LEU A 177 -2.04 -17.73 -4.36
N LEU A 178 -1.97 -18.97 -3.84
CA LEU A 178 -0.72 -19.63 -3.48
C LEU A 178 0.22 -19.83 -4.66
N ALA A 179 -0.30 -20.23 -5.81
CA ALA A 179 0.52 -20.37 -7.03
C ALA A 179 1.16 -19.05 -7.48
N ALA A 180 0.47 -17.92 -7.24
CA ALA A 180 1.00 -16.59 -7.54
C ALA A 180 1.95 -16.06 -6.43
N ASN A 181 1.77 -16.51 -5.19
CA ASN A 181 2.53 -16.08 -4.01
C ASN A 181 2.89 -17.31 -3.14
N PRO A 182 3.87 -18.12 -3.55
CA PRO A 182 4.15 -19.41 -2.92
C PRO A 182 4.69 -19.33 -1.48
N THR A 183 5.01 -18.14 -1.01
CA THR A 183 5.49 -17.89 0.36
C THR A 183 4.39 -17.48 1.33
N LEU A 184 3.15 -17.23 0.86
CA LEU A 184 2.03 -16.93 1.75
C LEU A 184 1.68 -18.18 2.61
N SER A 185 1.40 -17.93 3.89
CA SER A 185 0.79 -18.93 4.75
C SER A 185 -0.69 -19.16 4.38
N GLU A 186 -1.26 -20.31 4.76
CA GLU A 186 -2.70 -20.56 4.58
C GLU A 186 -3.57 -19.50 5.25
N ASP A 187 -3.21 -19.07 6.47
CA ASP A 187 -3.92 -18.02 7.19
C ASP A 187 -3.86 -16.70 6.44
N SER A 188 -2.69 -16.34 5.92
CA SER A 188 -2.51 -15.13 5.11
C SER A 188 -3.33 -15.15 3.83
N VAL A 189 -3.40 -16.30 3.17
CA VAL A 189 -4.25 -16.50 1.98
C VAL A 189 -5.72 -16.29 2.34
N ASN A 190 -6.21 -16.90 3.43
CA ASN A 190 -7.59 -16.75 3.87
C ASN A 190 -7.92 -15.30 4.20
N ILE A 191 -7.03 -14.58 4.90
CA ILE A 191 -7.16 -13.15 5.20
C ILE A 191 -7.32 -12.32 3.91
N LEU A 192 -6.47 -12.56 2.91
CA LEU A 192 -6.55 -11.83 1.66
C LEU A 192 -7.80 -12.17 0.85
N LEU A 193 -8.25 -13.43 0.88
CA LEU A 193 -9.45 -13.86 0.16
C LEU A 193 -10.76 -13.32 0.75
N GLU A 194 -10.80 -12.96 2.05
CA GLU A 194 -11.99 -12.33 2.66
C GLU A 194 -12.50 -11.11 1.85
N ARG A 195 -11.57 -10.31 1.32
CA ARG A 195 -11.88 -9.10 0.54
C ARG A 195 -11.52 -9.27 -0.94
N GLY A 196 -10.70 -10.27 -1.25
CA GLY A 196 -10.23 -10.57 -2.60
C GLY A 196 -11.22 -11.36 -3.45
N LEU A 197 -12.31 -11.88 -2.86
CA LEU A 197 -13.34 -12.65 -3.55
C LEU A 197 -14.70 -12.00 -3.44
N VAL A 198 -15.46 -12.09 -4.53
CA VAL A 198 -16.88 -11.78 -4.59
C VAL A 198 -17.64 -13.05 -4.91
N ARG A 199 -18.68 -13.36 -4.13
CA ARG A 199 -19.55 -14.50 -4.36
C ARG A 199 -20.45 -14.23 -5.55
N VAL A 200 -20.52 -15.18 -6.46
CA VAL A 200 -21.48 -15.22 -7.57
C VAL A 200 -22.53 -16.25 -7.23
N GLU A 201 -23.76 -15.81 -7.07
CA GLU A 201 -24.88 -16.66 -6.64
C GLU A 201 -25.04 -17.86 -7.58
N GLY A 202 -25.14 -19.06 -7.00
CA GLY A 202 -25.28 -20.33 -7.74
C GLY A 202 -24.05 -20.79 -8.53
N ALA A 203 -22.93 -20.03 -8.56
CA ALA A 203 -21.78 -20.36 -9.41
C ALA A 203 -20.43 -20.48 -8.68
N GLY A 204 -20.20 -19.77 -7.55
CA GLY A 204 -18.95 -19.78 -6.82
C GLY A 204 -18.40 -18.40 -6.55
N PHE A 205 -17.10 -18.18 -6.83
CA PHE A 205 -16.39 -16.93 -6.52
C PHE A 205 -15.66 -16.37 -7.74
N VAL A 206 -15.57 -15.05 -7.80
CA VAL A 206 -14.68 -14.34 -8.72
C VAL A 206 -13.73 -13.45 -7.92
N PHE A 207 -12.51 -13.25 -8.39
CA PHE A 207 -11.63 -12.27 -7.77
C PHE A 207 -12.22 -10.86 -7.93
N SER A 208 -12.24 -10.09 -6.84
CA SER A 208 -12.79 -8.73 -6.81
C SER A 208 -11.95 -7.74 -7.63
N ARG A 209 -10.64 -8.00 -7.72
CA ARG A 209 -9.67 -7.12 -8.35
C ARG A 209 -10.01 -6.81 -9.82
N ASP A 210 -9.85 -5.55 -10.22
CA ASP A 210 -9.89 -5.13 -11.61
C ASP A 210 -8.71 -5.71 -12.39
N LEU A 211 -8.97 -6.36 -13.52
CA LEU A 211 -7.91 -6.99 -14.32
C LEU A 211 -6.93 -5.98 -14.92
N ARG A 212 -7.36 -4.72 -15.09
CA ARG A 212 -6.52 -3.63 -15.61
C ARG A 212 -5.36 -3.24 -14.68
N VAL A 213 -5.42 -3.61 -13.39
CA VAL A 213 -4.29 -3.40 -12.46
C VAL A 213 -3.06 -4.25 -12.83
N ASN A 214 -3.25 -5.28 -13.67
CA ASN A 214 -2.15 -6.11 -14.18
C ASN A 214 -1.40 -5.47 -15.35
N PHE A 215 -1.95 -4.42 -15.98
CA PHE A 215 -1.33 -3.80 -17.14
C PHE A 215 -0.11 -2.99 -16.73
N LYS A 216 0.84 -2.90 -17.66
CA LYS A 216 2.00 -2.05 -17.45
C LYS A 216 1.55 -0.60 -17.28
N ASN A 217 1.97 0.01 -16.17
CA ASN A 217 1.70 1.43 -15.93
C ASN A 217 2.37 2.26 -17.05
N PRO A 218 1.62 3.08 -17.78
CA PRO A 218 2.19 3.91 -18.85
C PRO A 218 2.94 5.14 -18.31
N VAL A 219 2.77 5.49 -17.03
CA VAL A 219 3.51 6.58 -16.40
C VAL A 219 4.81 6.01 -15.82
N ARG A 220 5.94 6.39 -16.41
CA ARG A 220 7.27 5.93 -16.04
C ARG A 220 8.17 7.10 -15.69
N ILE A 221 9.09 6.85 -14.79
CA ILE A 221 10.12 7.82 -14.37
C ILE A 221 11.50 7.17 -14.47
N SER A 222 12.52 8.00 -14.76
CA SER A 222 13.92 7.59 -14.74
C SER A 222 14.46 7.52 -13.30
N LEU A 223 15.66 6.95 -13.14
CA LEU A 223 16.35 6.96 -11.84
C LEU A 223 16.58 8.39 -11.33
N GLU A 224 16.99 9.31 -12.21
CA GLU A 224 17.22 10.70 -11.84
C GLU A 224 15.94 11.36 -11.30
N GLN A 225 14.81 11.19 -11.98
CA GLN A 225 13.51 11.68 -11.52
C GLN A 225 13.09 11.04 -10.20
N SER A 226 13.33 9.73 -10.02
CA SER A 226 13.03 9.02 -8.78
C SER A 226 13.85 9.59 -7.60
N LEU A 227 15.15 9.82 -7.79
CA LEU A 227 16.03 10.40 -6.78
C LEU A 227 15.65 11.84 -6.44
N GLU A 228 15.32 12.66 -7.45
CA GLU A 228 14.84 14.03 -7.24
C GLU A 228 13.55 14.05 -6.42
N MET A 229 12.57 13.21 -6.75
CA MET A 229 11.35 13.10 -5.96
C MET A 229 11.64 12.61 -4.53
N GLN A 230 12.50 11.60 -4.37
CA GLN A 230 12.90 11.12 -3.04
C GLN A 230 13.53 12.23 -2.20
N SER A 231 14.28 13.14 -2.82
CA SER A 231 14.91 14.28 -2.15
C SER A 231 13.89 15.27 -1.55
N ARG A 232 12.66 15.29 -2.06
CA ARG A 232 11.57 16.18 -1.59
C ARG A 232 10.86 15.66 -0.35
N ILE A 233 11.03 14.41 0.02
CA ILE A 233 10.40 13.83 1.21
C ILE A 233 11.02 14.46 2.45
N ARG A 234 10.20 15.07 3.30
CA ARG A 234 10.59 15.72 4.56
C ARG A 234 10.31 14.84 5.78
N ALA A 235 9.49 13.83 5.61
CA ALA A 235 9.13 12.88 6.66
C ALA A 235 10.35 12.10 7.15
N SER A 236 10.34 11.69 8.41
CA SER A 236 11.23 10.62 8.88
C SER A 236 10.86 9.32 8.17
N ILE A 237 11.86 8.53 7.73
CA ILE A 237 11.61 7.29 6.97
C ILE A 237 12.20 6.10 7.71
N LEU A 238 11.40 5.03 7.82
CA LEU A 238 11.83 3.69 8.17
C LEU A 238 11.62 2.77 6.96
N VAL A 239 12.68 2.12 6.52
CA VAL A 239 12.63 1.06 5.50
C VAL A 239 12.85 -0.27 6.19
N VAL A 240 11.89 -1.18 6.09
CA VAL A 240 11.99 -2.57 6.59
C VAL A 240 12.02 -3.49 5.39
N LEU A 241 13.17 -4.10 5.13
CA LEU A 241 13.37 -5.07 4.06
C LEU A 241 13.29 -6.48 4.61
N SER A 242 12.83 -7.43 3.81
CA SER A 242 12.89 -8.85 4.11
C SER A 242 14.08 -9.52 3.40
N GLU A 243 14.74 -10.50 4.04
CA GLU A 243 15.89 -11.21 3.50
C GLU A 243 15.58 -11.95 2.18
N SER A 244 14.34 -12.40 2.03
CA SER A 244 13.88 -13.17 0.88
C SER A 244 12.78 -12.44 0.08
N GLY A 245 12.69 -11.11 0.21
CA GLY A 245 11.61 -10.32 -0.35
C GLY A 245 11.92 -9.71 -1.70
N PHE A 246 11.66 -8.43 -1.80
CA PHE A 246 11.58 -7.67 -3.04
C PHE A 246 12.88 -7.69 -3.88
N GLU A 247 14.06 -7.76 -3.26
CA GLU A 247 15.34 -7.87 -4.00
C GLU A 247 15.43 -9.14 -4.87
N ARG A 248 14.75 -10.22 -4.49
CA ARG A 248 14.70 -11.45 -5.31
C ARG A 248 13.83 -11.30 -6.55
N ILE A 249 12.89 -10.36 -6.54
CA ILE A 249 12.03 -10.07 -7.69
C ILE A 249 12.84 -9.34 -8.78
N PHE A 250 13.93 -8.66 -8.40
CA PHE A 250 14.86 -8.04 -9.35
C PHE A 250 15.81 -9.06 -9.95
N SER A 251 15.38 -9.69 -11.02
CA SER A 251 16.22 -10.62 -11.78
C SER A 251 17.30 -9.92 -12.61
N GLU A 252 17.10 -8.65 -12.99
CA GLU A 252 17.98 -7.92 -13.87
C GLU A 252 19.01 -7.05 -13.13
N PRO A 253 20.28 -7.01 -13.58
CA PRO A 253 21.34 -6.20 -12.95
C PRO A 253 20.99 -4.72 -12.83
N ALA A 254 20.31 -4.14 -13.82
CA ALA A 254 19.86 -2.74 -13.80
C ALA A 254 18.89 -2.45 -12.64
N GLN A 255 17.93 -3.33 -12.40
CA GLN A 255 16.96 -3.20 -11.32
C GLN A 255 17.62 -3.31 -9.94
N LYS A 256 18.58 -4.24 -9.78
CA LYS A 256 19.38 -4.36 -8.54
C LYS A 256 20.17 -3.10 -8.26
N LYS A 257 20.75 -2.48 -9.31
CA LYS A 257 21.46 -1.21 -9.19
C LYS A 257 20.54 -0.08 -8.76
N PHE A 258 19.30 -0.02 -9.28
CA PHE A 258 18.33 0.98 -8.86
C PHE A 258 17.97 0.84 -7.37
N GLY A 259 17.65 -0.38 -6.92
CA GLY A 259 17.35 -0.65 -5.51
C GLY A 259 18.49 -0.23 -4.59
N SER A 260 19.73 -0.63 -4.87
CA SER A 260 20.90 -0.26 -4.06
C SER A 260 21.14 1.25 -4.05
N THR A 261 20.94 1.95 -5.18
CA THR A 261 21.09 3.41 -5.25
C THR A 261 20.02 4.13 -4.41
N LEU A 262 18.77 3.69 -4.48
CA LEU A 262 17.67 4.28 -3.69
C LEU A 262 17.89 4.06 -2.19
N LEU A 263 18.31 2.84 -1.79
CA LEU A 263 18.64 2.54 -0.39
C LEU A 263 19.81 3.37 0.13
N GLN A 264 20.85 3.56 -0.69
CA GLN A 264 21.98 4.39 -0.31
C GLN A 264 21.54 5.83 -0.08
N CYS A 265 20.67 6.37 -0.93
CA CYS A 265 20.13 7.71 -0.75
C CYS A 265 19.35 7.86 0.57
N PHE A 266 18.60 6.84 1.02
CA PHE A 266 17.97 6.86 2.34
C PHE A 266 19.00 6.88 3.48
N ARG A 267 20.07 6.06 3.38
CA ARG A 267 21.13 6.00 4.39
C ARG A 267 21.90 7.32 4.47
N ASP A 268 22.23 7.92 3.34
CA ASP A 268 22.98 9.19 3.25
C ASP A 268 22.18 10.35 3.88
N ARG A 269 20.86 10.23 3.95
CA ARG A 269 19.96 11.19 4.58
C ARG A 269 19.59 10.82 6.02
N ASN A 270 20.31 9.87 6.63
CA ASN A 270 20.13 9.39 8.01
C ASN A 270 18.72 8.80 8.28
N HIS A 271 18.10 8.21 7.28
CA HIS A 271 16.89 7.42 7.47
C HIS A 271 17.24 6.01 7.94
N THR A 272 16.32 5.39 8.66
CA THR A 272 16.53 4.05 9.21
C THR A 272 16.22 2.99 8.15
N VAL A 273 17.16 2.09 7.91
CA VAL A 273 17.02 0.93 7.02
C VAL A 273 17.37 -0.32 7.81
N VAL A 274 16.41 -1.23 7.94
CA VAL A 274 16.59 -2.52 8.64
C VAL A 274 16.22 -3.67 7.72
N THR A 275 16.81 -4.85 7.96
CA THR A 275 16.45 -6.09 7.28
C THR A 275 15.98 -7.10 8.32
N VAL A 276 14.88 -7.78 8.04
CA VAL A 276 14.28 -8.81 8.90
C VAL A 276 14.22 -10.15 8.17
N ALA A 277 14.21 -11.24 8.93
CA ALA A 277 14.02 -12.56 8.36
C ALA A 277 12.59 -12.68 7.81
N GLY A 278 12.44 -13.27 6.64
CA GLY A 278 11.13 -13.50 6.01
C GLY A 278 11.11 -13.23 4.51
N ASP A 279 9.91 -13.19 3.96
CA ASP A 279 9.61 -13.01 2.55
C ASP A 279 8.92 -11.66 2.26
N HIS A 280 8.44 -11.48 1.02
CA HIS A 280 7.81 -10.24 0.58
C HIS A 280 6.56 -9.86 1.41
N HIS A 281 5.82 -10.83 1.95
CA HIS A 281 4.65 -10.58 2.78
C HIS A 281 4.94 -10.76 4.29
N VAL A 282 6.17 -10.53 4.72
CA VAL A 282 6.61 -10.73 6.12
C VAL A 282 5.72 -10.00 7.13
N HIS A 283 5.20 -8.81 6.80
CA HIS A 283 4.28 -8.05 7.65
C HIS A 283 2.92 -8.73 7.87
N LEU A 284 2.52 -9.64 6.98
CA LEU A 284 1.30 -10.42 7.06
C LEU A 284 1.58 -11.83 7.64
N ASN A 285 2.62 -12.50 7.13
CA ASN A 285 2.97 -13.87 7.51
C ASN A 285 3.58 -13.96 8.92
N ASN A 286 4.51 -13.06 9.25
CA ASN A 286 5.32 -13.05 10.47
C ASN A 286 5.42 -11.62 11.04
N PRO A 287 4.29 -10.98 11.41
CA PRO A 287 4.27 -9.58 11.79
C PRO A 287 5.12 -9.27 13.03
N GLU A 288 5.38 -10.25 13.89
CA GLU A 288 6.19 -10.13 15.10
C GLU A 288 7.65 -9.77 14.84
N VAL A 289 8.20 -10.06 13.66
CA VAL A 289 9.57 -9.66 13.32
C VAL A 289 9.63 -8.23 12.77
N VAL A 290 8.50 -7.67 12.33
CA VAL A 290 8.36 -6.31 11.79
C VAL A 290 7.88 -5.33 12.85
N ALA A 291 6.93 -5.75 13.67
CA ALA A 291 6.24 -4.90 14.64
C ALA A 291 7.17 -4.15 15.61
N PRO A 292 8.26 -4.73 16.16
CA PRO A 292 9.15 -3.99 17.06
C PRO A 292 9.78 -2.76 16.41
N PHE A 293 10.24 -2.86 15.17
CA PHE A 293 10.86 -1.74 14.44
C PHE A 293 9.86 -0.65 14.11
N VAL A 294 8.66 -1.04 13.65
CA VAL A 294 7.58 -0.09 13.34
C VAL A 294 7.08 0.59 14.61
N SER A 295 6.91 -0.16 15.71
CA SER A 295 6.47 0.38 17.00
C SER A 295 7.48 1.39 17.58
N ASP A 296 8.76 1.02 17.62
CA ASP A 296 9.81 1.92 18.09
C ASP A 296 9.86 3.21 17.27
N PHE A 297 9.76 3.08 15.94
CA PHE A 297 9.73 4.21 15.03
C PHE A 297 8.51 5.13 15.28
N LEU A 298 7.31 4.57 15.44
CA LEU A 298 6.11 5.34 15.76
C LEU A 298 6.20 6.02 17.12
N LEU A 299 6.70 5.32 18.15
CA LEU A 299 6.89 5.88 19.49
C LEU A 299 7.88 7.05 19.46
N THR A 300 8.99 6.91 18.76
CA THR A 300 10.09 7.89 18.77
C THR A 300 9.89 9.06 17.81
N LYS A 301 9.27 8.84 16.65
CA LYS A 301 9.14 9.86 15.58
C LYS A 301 7.75 10.50 15.50
N VAL A 302 6.73 9.84 16.02
CA VAL A 302 5.34 10.30 15.92
C VAL A 302 4.76 10.64 17.29
N LEU A 303 4.76 9.68 18.21
CA LEU A 303 4.08 9.84 19.50
C LEU A 303 4.87 10.71 20.49
N SER A 304 6.20 10.78 20.37
CA SER A 304 7.04 11.69 21.18
C SER A 304 6.89 13.17 20.80
N GLN A 305 6.36 13.47 19.60
CA GLN A 305 6.16 14.85 19.15
C GLN A 305 4.88 15.43 19.76
N PRO A 306 4.91 16.67 20.30
CA PRO A 306 3.68 17.31 20.79
C PRO A 306 2.69 17.44 19.62
N GLU A 307 1.41 17.13 19.92
CA GLU A 307 0.33 17.45 18.98
C GLU A 307 0.32 18.95 18.71
N ASP A 308 0.23 19.37 17.45
CA ASP A 308 -0.13 20.74 17.09
C ASP A 308 -1.60 21.00 17.46
N ARG A 309 -1.88 21.14 18.78
CA ARG A 309 -3.20 21.45 19.34
C ARG A 309 -3.58 22.93 19.10
N LYS A 310 -3.37 23.46 17.91
CA LYS A 310 -3.90 24.78 17.54
C LYS A 310 -5.00 24.58 16.50
N HIS A 311 -6.25 24.44 17.00
CA HIS A 311 -7.50 24.95 16.45
C HIS A 311 -8.72 24.23 17.03
N LYS A 312 -8.88 24.34 18.38
CA LYS A 312 -10.21 24.42 18.98
C LYS A 312 -10.30 25.79 19.66
N LYS A 313 -10.57 26.83 18.88
CA LYS A 313 -11.12 28.06 19.44
C LYS A 313 -12.25 28.52 18.55
N THR A 314 -13.45 28.42 19.13
CA THR A 314 -14.59 29.30 19.04
C THR A 314 -15.20 29.56 17.67
N SER A 315 -16.34 28.91 17.45
CA SER A 315 -17.52 29.60 16.92
C SER A 315 -18.61 29.53 17.98
N ASN A 316 -18.51 30.39 18.97
CA ASN A 316 -19.67 31.00 19.60
C ASN A 316 -19.80 32.36 18.95
N LEU A 317 -20.74 32.50 18.05
CA LEU A 317 -21.56 33.68 17.81
C LEU A 317 -22.65 33.30 16.80
#